data_9bdf867b841f8192904fc6bcf6e0d995
#
_entry.id   9bdf867b841f8192904fc6bcf6e0d995
#
_cell.length_a   1.000
_cell.length_b   1.000
_cell.length_c   1.000
_cell.angle_alpha   90.00
_cell.angle_beta   90.00
_cell.angle_gamma   90.00
#
_symmetry.space_group_name_H-M   'P 1'
#
loop_
_entity.id
_entity.type
_entity.pdbx_description
1 polymer ?
#
loop_
_entity_poly.entity_id
_entity_poly.type
_entity_poly.pdbx_seq_one_letter_code
_entity_poly.pdbx_strand_id
1 'polypeptide(L)'
;MARIGFVGTQSVGKTTLVKELAKLPQFEYYHVATERSKYLRDLGIPLNTDSTIKGQTVFLAERVSELLRDNLITDRTIIDVMAFTLEAKSIEPGVKADFLYYAKQFLKEYDYIFYIDPSGIEIEDNGVRETNNEFRDKIDFNIKNLIKSYGGLINNLHTISGDTDNRIRQIMNVLKF
;
A
#
# COMPACT_ATOMS: atom_id res chain seq x y z
N MET A 1 12.28 -16.53 -2.76
CA MET A 1 12.40 -15.38 -1.84
C MET A 1 11.96 -14.17 -2.61
N ALA A 2 11.06 -13.34 -2.05
CA ALA A 2 10.50 -12.19 -2.75
C ALA A 2 10.02 -11.10 -1.80
N ARG A 3 10.01 -9.85 -2.26
CA ARG A 3 9.41 -8.69 -1.63
C ARG A 3 8.04 -8.44 -2.26
N ILE A 4 6.98 -8.76 -1.53
CA ILE A 4 5.60 -8.75 -2.00
C ILE A 4 4.85 -7.61 -1.33
N GLY A 5 4.36 -6.67 -2.12
CA GLY A 5 3.59 -5.54 -1.65
C GLY A 5 2.11 -5.59 -2.07
N PHE A 6 1.22 -5.18 -1.18
CA PHE A 6 -0.20 -5.03 -1.46
C PHE A 6 -0.57 -3.55 -1.47
N VAL A 7 -1.10 -3.07 -2.59
CA VAL A 7 -1.53 -1.70 -2.79
C VAL A 7 -3.05 -1.64 -3.00
N GLY A 8 -3.67 -0.62 -2.48
CA GLY A 8 -5.11 -0.38 -2.65
C GLY A 8 -5.61 0.63 -1.64
N THR A 9 -6.76 1.22 -1.92
CA THR A 9 -7.39 2.19 -1.03
C THR A 9 -7.75 1.58 0.34
N GLN A 10 -8.22 2.39 1.27
CA GLN A 10 -8.63 1.89 2.59
C GLN A 10 -9.81 0.92 2.50
N SER A 11 -9.95 0.05 3.49
CA SER A 11 -11.04 -0.94 3.64
C SER A 11 -11.19 -1.95 2.49
N VAL A 12 -10.14 -2.21 1.71
CA VAL A 12 -10.17 -3.26 0.68
C VAL A 12 -9.72 -4.64 1.19
N GLY A 13 -9.52 -4.80 2.50
CA GLY A 13 -9.15 -6.07 3.11
C GLY A 13 -7.67 -6.44 3.01
N LYS A 14 -6.75 -5.48 2.74
CA LYS A 14 -5.30 -5.74 2.67
C LYS A 14 -4.74 -6.45 3.89
N THR A 15 -5.02 -5.91 5.08
CA THR A 15 -4.51 -6.46 6.35
C THR A 15 -5.01 -7.88 6.60
N THR A 16 -6.28 -8.16 6.29
CA THR A 16 -6.85 -9.51 6.39
C THR A 16 -6.14 -10.45 5.44
N LEU A 17 -6.00 -10.06 4.17
CA LEU A 17 -5.32 -10.85 3.15
C LEU A 17 -3.88 -11.19 3.55
N VAL A 18 -3.10 -10.20 4.01
CA VAL A 18 -1.71 -10.38 4.46
C VAL A 18 -1.64 -11.35 5.64
N LYS A 19 -2.54 -11.25 6.61
CA LYS A 19 -2.61 -12.16 7.75
C LYS A 19 -2.97 -13.60 7.36
N GLU A 20 -3.86 -13.78 6.40
CA GLU A 20 -4.23 -15.12 5.91
C GLU A 20 -3.09 -15.75 5.08
N LEU A 21 -2.44 -14.96 4.21
CA LEU A 21 -1.24 -15.43 3.49
C LEU A 21 -0.13 -15.88 4.44
N ALA A 22 0.12 -15.11 5.52
CA ALA A 22 1.15 -15.43 6.49
C ALA A 22 0.96 -16.76 7.24
N LYS A 23 -0.26 -17.33 7.21
CA LYS A 23 -0.54 -18.66 7.80
C LYS A 23 -0.17 -19.81 6.88
N LEU A 24 0.08 -19.54 5.61
CA LEU A 24 0.40 -20.59 4.63
C LEU A 24 1.85 -21.02 4.75
N PRO A 25 2.17 -22.33 4.64
CA PRO A 25 3.54 -22.84 4.79
C PRO A 25 4.55 -22.18 3.85
N GLN A 26 4.13 -21.75 2.66
CA GLN A 26 4.99 -21.09 1.66
C GLN A 26 5.57 -19.76 2.17
N PHE A 27 4.92 -19.13 3.16
CA PHE A 27 5.30 -17.83 3.72
C PHE A 27 5.86 -17.92 5.15
N GLU A 28 6.15 -19.11 5.66
CA GLU A 28 6.66 -19.33 7.03
C GLU A 28 7.90 -18.48 7.36
N TYR A 29 8.77 -18.26 6.37
CA TYR A 29 10.01 -17.48 6.54
C TYR A 29 9.90 -16.02 6.07
N TYR A 30 8.68 -15.54 5.78
CA TYR A 30 8.48 -14.17 5.38
C TYR A 30 8.28 -13.25 6.58
N HIS A 31 8.92 -12.09 6.53
CA HIS A 31 8.59 -11.01 7.44
C HIS A 31 7.27 -10.37 7.01
N VAL A 32 6.35 -10.27 7.95
CA VAL A 32 5.02 -9.68 7.72
C VAL A 32 4.98 -8.27 8.29
N ALA A 33 4.92 -7.29 7.42
CA ALA A 33 4.80 -5.88 7.77
C ALA A 33 3.35 -5.43 7.62
N THR A 34 2.71 -5.07 8.73
CA THR A 34 1.34 -4.55 8.74
C THR A 34 1.33 -3.03 8.79
N GLU A 35 0.24 -2.45 8.33
CA GLU A 35 0.00 -1.01 8.34
C GLU A 35 -0.02 -0.45 9.76
N ARG A 36 0.67 0.67 10.00
CA ARG A 36 0.89 1.27 11.33
C ARG A 36 0.27 2.65 11.50
N SER A 37 -0.67 3.06 10.64
CA SER A 37 -1.28 4.41 10.71
C SER A 37 -1.86 4.72 12.09
N LYS A 38 -2.48 3.75 12.75
CA LYS A 38 -3.02 3.94 14.09
C LYS A 38 -1.93 4.31 15.10
N TYR A 39 -0.84 3.57 15.09
CA TYR A 39 0.31 3.84 15.97
C TYR A 39 0.92 5.23 15.71
N LEU A 40 1.11 5.57 14.42
CA LEU A 40 1.67 6.88 14.05
C LEU A 40 0.74 8.03 14.40
N ARG A 41 -0.58 7.86 14.25
CA ARG A 41 -1.58 8.83 14.72
C ARG A 41 -1.48 9.04 16.22
N ASP A 42 -1.35 7.96 17.00
CA ASP A 42 -1.27 8.02 18.46
C ASP A 42 0.04 8.71 18.93
N LEU A 43 1.06 8.77 18.07
CA LEU A 43 2.27 9.60 18.24
C LEU A 43 2.07 11.06 17.77
N GLY A 44 0.86 11.46 17.36
CA GLY A 44 0.54 12.82 16.93
C GLY A 44 0.85 13.13 15.47
N ILE A 45 1.08 12.12 14.61
CA ILE A 45 1.26 12.32 13.16
C ILE A 45 -0.11 12.47 12.50
N PRO A 46 -0.41 13.63 11.87
CA PRO A 46 -1.66 13.83 11.14
C PRO A 46 -1.78 12.86 9.95
N LEU A 47 -3.00 12.38 9.71
CA LEU A 47 -3.30 11.39 8.67
C LEU A 47 -4.22 11.95 7.59
N ASN A 48 -4.34 11.21 6.50
CA ASN A 48 -5.28 11.46 5.39
C ASN A 48 -5.08 12.87 4.78
N THR A 49 -6.15 13.64 4.66
CA THR A 49 -6.11 15.01 4.10
C THR A 49 -5.30 15.99 4.94
N ASP A 50 -5.13 15.74 6.23
CA ASP A 50 -4.36 16.57 7.16
C ASP A 50 -2.87 16.18 7.23
N SER A 51 -2.48 15.17 6.47
CA SER A 51 -1.08 14.72 6.41
C SER A 51 -0.12 15.84 6.05
N THR A 52 1.04 15.81 6.67
CA THR A 52 2.14 16.75 6.42
C THR A 52 3.28 16.06 5.68
N ILE A 53 4.17 16.83 5.05
CA ILE A 53 5.36 16.27 4.41
C ILE A 53 6.23 15.48 5.41
N LYS A 54 6.34 15.94 6.66
CA LYS A 54 7.03 15.21 7.73
C LYS A 54 6.38 13.85 7.98
N GLY A 55 5.05 13.81 8.08
CA GLY A 55 4.30 12.56 8.29
C GLY A 55 4.48 11.59 7.12
N GLN A 56 4.36 12.09 5.89
CA GLN A 56 4.55 11.26 4.69
C GLN A 56 5.99 10.75 4.57
N THR A 57 6.97 11.53 5.00
CA THR A 57 8.37 11.07 5.06
C THR A 57 8.56 9.93 6.06
N VAL A 58 7.88 9.96 7.21
CA VAL A 58 7.90 8.85 8.18
C VAL A 58 7.30 7.59 7.57
N PHE A 59 6.14 7.68 6.90
CA PHE A 59 5.53 6.55 6.20
C PHE A 59 6.44 5.99 5.10
N LEU A 60 7.08 6.85 4.31
CA LEU A 60 8.02 6.43 3.29
C LEU A 60 9.22 5.71 3.90
N ALA A 61 9.80 6.26 4.97
CA ALA A 61 10.95 5.67 5.66
C ALA A 61 10.61 4.27 6.23
N GLU A 62 9.40 4.08 6.76
CA GLU A 62 8.93 2.75 7.20
C GLU A 62 8.89 1.77 6.02
N ARG A 63 8.26 2.14 4.89
CA ARG A 63 8.20 1.27 3.70
C ARG A 63 9.58 0.94 3.15
N VAL A 64 10.48 1.93 3.06
CA VAL A 64 11.85 1.71 2.59
C VAL A 64 12.63 0.79 3.54
N SER A 65 12.46 0.97 4.86
CA SER A 65 13.12 0.10 5.84
C SER A 65 12.67 -1.36 5.78
N GLU A 66 11.40 -1.61 5.45
CA GLU A 66 10.88 -2.97 5.23
C GLU A 66 11.54 -3.65 4.04
N LEU A 67 11.84 -2.89 2.97
CA LEU A 67 12.50 -3.40 1.75
C LEU A 67 13.95 -3.85 1.95
N LEU A 68 14.54 -3.61 3.12
CA LEU A 68 15.84 -4.20 3.49
C LEU A 68 15.76 -5.73 3.74
N ARG A 69 14.56 -6.29 3.80
CA ARG A 69 14.35 -7.73 4.00
C ARG A 69 14.14 -8.43 2.66
N ASP A 70 14.79 -9.57 2.48
CA ASP A 70 14.68 -10.36 1.25
C ASP A 70 13.36 -11.11 1.11
N ASN A 71 12.75 -11.48 2.25
CA ASN A 71 11.45 -12.16 2.33
C ASN A 71 10.47 -11.24 3.03
N LEU A 72 9.63 -10.54 2.27
CA LEU A 72 8.72 -9.53 2.78
C LEU A 72 7.31 -9.72 2.23
N ILE A 73 6.33 -9.64 3.12
CA ILE A 73 4.93 -9.38 2.78
C ILE A 73 4.54 -8.08 3.47
N THR A 74 4.14 -7.06 2.72
CA THR A 74 3.74 -5.78 3.29
C THR A 74 2.33 -5.37 2.90
N ASP A 75 1.54 -4.94 3.89
CA ASP A 75 0.14 -4.50 3.79
C ASP A 75 -0.01 -3.11 3.12
N ARG A 76 1.07 -2.40 2.89
CA ARG A 76 1.09 -1.14 2.12
C ARG A 76 2.40 -1.02 1.38
N THR A 77 2.35 -0.31 0.28
CA THR A 77 3.51 -0.04 -0.56
C THR A 77 3.85 1.44 -0.59
N ILE A 78 4.95 1.76 -1.24
CA ILE A 78 5.33 3.15 -1.53
C ILE A 78 4.29 3.84 -2.42
N ILE A 79 3.58 3.11 -3.28
CA ILE A 79 2.46 3.66 -4.08
C ILE A 79 1.35 4.21 -3.18
N ASP A 80 1.00 3.49 -2.09
CA ASP A 80 0.01 3.98 -1.12
C ASP A 80 0.48 5.31 -0.51
N VAL A 81 1.73 5.41 -0.08
CA VAL A 81 2.28 6.65 0.49
C VAL A 81 2.21 7.80 -0.52
N MET A 82 2.58 7.54 -1.78
CA MET A 82 2.50 8.54 -2.85
C MET A 82 1.05 8.99 -3.08
N ALA A 83 0.08 8.06 -3.11
CA ALA A 83 -1.32 8.35 -3.34
C ALA A 83 -1.92 9.24 -2.22
N PHE A 84 -1.60 8.93 -0.96
CA PHE A 84 -2.01 9.77 0.18
C PHE A 84 -1.32 11.13 0.19
N THR A 85 -0.05 11.21 -0.23
CA THR A 85 0.66 12.49 -0.37
C THR A 85 -0.04 13.43 -1.35
N LEU A 86 -0.59 12.91 -2.45
CA LEU A 86 -1.32 13.70 -3.43
C LEU A 86 -2.57 14.37 -2.83
N GLU A 87 -3.26 13.72 -1.90
CA GLU A 87 -4.47 14.26 -1.23
C GLU A 87 -4.17 15.15 -0.03
N ALA A 88 -2.93 15.21 0.45
CA ALA A 88 -2.57 16.05 1.60
C ALA A 88 -2.72 17.55 1.28
N LYS A 89 -3.59 18.25 2.02
CA LYS A 89 -3.91 19.67 1.77
C LYS A 89 -2.78 20.62 2.18
N SER A 90 -1.99 20.24 3.18
CA SER A 90 -0.91 21.07 3.75
C SER A 90 0.39 21.03 2.91
N ILE A 91 0.48 20.17 1.90
CA ILE A 91 1.70 19.97 1.11
C ILE A 91 1.55 20.72 -0.22
N GLU A 92 2.46 21.64 -0.47
CA GLU A 92 2.50 22.43 -1.72
C GLU A 92 2.73 21.51 -2.95
N PRO A 93 2.15 21.85 -4.11
CA PRO A 93 2.25 21.01 -5.32
C PRO A 93 3.69 20.68 -5.74
N GLY A 94 4.60 21.63 -5.66
CA GLY A 94 6.03 21.42 -5.96
C GLY A 94 6.68 20.40 -5.02
N VAL A 95 6.41 20.51 -3.73
CA VAL A 95 6.90 19.58 -2.71
C VAL A 95 6.33 18.18 -2.92
N LYS A 96 5.04 18.06 -3.29
CA LYS A 96 4.45 16.77 -3.69
C LYS A 96 5.21 16.15 -4.86
N ALA A 97 5.46 16.94 -5.91
CA ALA A 97 6.16 16.46 -7.09
C ALA A 97 7.57 15.93 -6.76
N ASP A 98 8.33 16.68 -5.96
CA ASP A 98 9.67 16.28 -5.51
C ASP A 98 9.63 15.01 -4.66
N PHE A 99 8.66 14.91 -3.74
CA PHE A 99 8.46 13.73 -2.91
C PHE A 99 8.13 12.49 -3.75
N LEU A 100 7.22 12.60 -4.71
CA LEU A 100 6.88 11.50 -5.61
C LEU A 100 8.09 11.10 -6.49
N TYR A 101 8.84 12.07 -6.99
CA TYR A 101 10.05 11.81 -7.78
C TYR A 101 11.09 11.02 -6.99
N TYR A 102 11.26 11.33 -5.70
CA TYR A 102 12.15 10.59 -4.81
C TYR A 102 11.58 9.21 -4.47
N ALA A 103 10.32 9.15 -4.05
CA ALA A 103 9.67 7.91 -3.61
C ALA A 103 9.64 6.82 -4.69
N LYS A 104 9.40 7.19 -5.97
CA LYS A 104 9.36 6.24 -7.09
C LYS A 104 10.66 5.46 -7.29
N GLN A 105 11.81 5.95 -6.79
CA GLN A 105 13.10 5.27 -6.94
C GLN A 105 13.13 3.90 -6.26
N PHE A 106 12.28 3.70 -5.25
CA PHE A 106 12.19 2.46 -4.49
C PHE A 106 11.18 1.45 -5.03
N LEU A 107 10.39 1.80 -6.07
CA LEU A 107 9.38 0.89 -6.63
C LEU A 107 9.99 -0.37 -7.23
N LYS A 108 11.19 -0.27 -7.80
CA LYS A 108 11.95 -1.40 -8.36
C LYS A 108 12.44 -2.41 -7.31
N GLU A 109 12.38 -2.05 -6.03
CA GLU A 109 12.78 -2.94 -4.93
C GLU A 109 11.72 -4.01 -4.62
N TYR A 110 10.47 -3.83 -5.08
CA TYR A 110 9.44 -4.86 -4.99
C TYR A 110 9.62 -5.88 -6.11
N ASP A 111 9.59 -7.18 -5.75
CA ASP A 111 9.54 -8.25 -6.74
C ASP A 111 8.13 -8.42 -7.30
N TYR A 112 7.10 -8.24 -6.44
CA TYR A 112 5.69 -8.29 -6.81
C TYR A 112 4.91 -7.18 -6.10
N ILE A 113 4.03 -6.53 -6.85
CA ILE A 113 2.99 -5.67 -6.30
C ILE A 113 1.63 -6.17 -6.77
N PHE A 114 0.72 -6.38 -5.82
CA PHE A 114 -0.68 -6.74 -6.07
C PHE A 114 -1.56 -5.54 -5.77
N TYR A 115 -2.20 -5.00 -6.81
CA TYR A 115 -3.23 -3.99 -6.66
C TYR A 115 -4.57 -4.68 -6.36
N ILE A 116 -5.21 -4.28 -5.26
CA ILE A 116 -6.51 -4.80 -4.86
C ILE A 116 -7.61 -3.87 -5.36
N ASP A 117 -8.40 -4.38 -6.31
CA ASP A 117 -9.57 -3.67 -6.82
C ASP A 117 -10.62 -3.49 -5.71
N PRO A 118 -11.04 -2.24 -5.42
CA PRO A 118 -12.04 -1.95 -4.38
C PRO A 118 -13.48 -2.28 -4.78
N SER A 119 -13.75 -2.70 -6.01
CA SER A 119 -15.09 -2.93 -6.53
C SER A 119 -15.86 -3.93 -5.67
N GLY A 120 -17.07 -3.54 -5.23
CA GLY A 120 -17.96 -4.39 -4.42
C GLY A 120 -17.57 -4.53 -2.95
N ILE A 121 -16.63 -3.74 -2.44
CA ILE A 121 -16.19 -3.79 -1.04
C ILE A 121 -16.66 -2.53 -0.31
N GLU A 122 -17.42 -2.73 0.78
CA GLU A 122 -17.85 -1.65 1.67
C GLU A 122 -16.71 -1.13 2.56
N ILE A 123 -16.82 0.13 3.01
CA ILE A 123 -15.86 0.73 3.93
C ILE A 123 -16.20 0.31 5.36
N GLU A 124 -15.20 -0.23 6.07
CA GLU A 124 -15.29 -0.48 7.52
C GLU A 124 -14.68 0.70 8.29
N ASP A 125 -15.41 1.23 9.26
CA ASP A 125 -14.91 2.23 10.20
C ASP A 125 -14.08 1.54 11.29
N ASN A 126 -12.79 1.89 11.37
CA ASN A 126 -11.88 1.42 12.42
C ASN A 126 -11.35 2.58 13.29
N GLY A 127 -11.99 3.75 13.23
CA GLY A 127 -11.62 4.96 13.99
C GLY A 127 -10.33 5.66 13.53
N VAL A 128 -9.71 5.19 12.46
CA VAL A 128 -8.49 5.79 11.86
C VAL A 128 -8.75 6.19 10.41
N ARG A 129 -9.61 5.45 9.74
CA ARG A 129 -9.90 5.62 8.33
C ARG A 129 -10.94 6.71 8.14
N GLU A 130 -10.73 7.54 7.14
CA GLU A 130 -11.78 8.39 6.63
C GLU A 130 -12.82 7.50 5.92
N THR A 131 -14.05 7.46 6.45
CA THR A 131 -15.14 6.61 5.91
C THR A 131 -15.85 7.25 4.71
N ASN A 132 -15.40 8.45 4.30
CA ASN A 132 -15.92 9.13 3.15
C ASN A 132 -15.59 8.39 1.85
N ASN A 133 -16.62 7.95 1.13
CA ASN A 133 -16.49 7.27 -0.16
C ASN A 133 -15.73 8.14 -1.18
N GLU A 134 -15.97 9.46 -1.20
CA GLU A 134 -15.28 10.38 -2.10
C GLU A 134 -13.76 10.37 -1.88
N PHE A 135 -13.29 10.35 -0.63
CA PHE A 135 -11.87 10.28 -0.32
C PHE A 135 -11.27 8.94 -0.74
N ARG A 136 -12.00 7.85 -0.48
CA ARG A 136 -11.61 6.51 -0.92
C ARG A 136 -11.42 6.43 -2.44
N ASP A 137 -12.38 6.99 -3.18
CA ASP A 137 -12.35 7.00 -4.65
C ASP A 137 -11.19 7.85 -5.18
N LYS A 138 -10.88 8.98 -4.53
CA LYS A 138 -9.70 9.79 -4.86
C LYS A 138 -8.40 9.05 -4.65
N ILE A 139 -8.25 8.34 -3.52
CA ILE A 139 -7.07 7.51 -3.27
C ILE A 139 -6.95 6.40 -4.31
N ASP A 140 -8.03 5.71 -4.64
CA ASP A 140 -8.03 4.67 -5.66
C ASP A 140 -7.66 5.21 -7.05
N PHE A 141 -8.23 6.35 -7.42
CA PHE A 141 -7.89 7.07 -8.65
C PHE A 141 -6.41 7.43 -8.71
N ASN A 142 -5.86 7.95 -7.62
CA ASN A 142 -4.43 8.28 -7.52
C ASN A 142 -3.56 7.03 -7.65
N ILE A 143 -3.91 5.93 -6.98
CA ILE A 143 -3.20 4.65 -7.10
C ILE A 143 -3.18 4.18 -8.56
N LYS A 144 -4.32 4.18 -9.25
CA LYS A 144 -4.42 3.79 -10.66
C LYS A 144 -3.55 4.67 -11.57
N ASN A 145 -3.55 5.98 -11.34
CA ASN A 145 -2.71 6.91 -12.10
C ASN A 145 -1.21 6.70 -11.83
N LEU A 146 -0.82 6.46 -10.59
CA LEU A 146 0.56 6.16 -10.22
C LEU A 146 1.02 4.83 -10.85
N ILE A 147 0.18 3.81 -10.82
CA ILE A 147 0.42 2.52 -11.51
C ILE A 147 0.59 2.75 -13.01
N LYS A 148 -0.28 3.52 -13.63
CA LYS A 148 -0.17 3.85 -15.06
C LYS A 148 1.13 4.59 -15.39
N SER A 149 1.55 5.51 -14.53
CA SER A 149 2.73 6.35 -14.75
C SER A 149 4.06 5.65 -14.43
N TYR A 150 4.06 4.82 -13.39
CA TYR A 150 5.28 4.23 -12.83
C TYR A 150 5.29 2.69 -12.83
N GLY A 151 4.24 2.03 -13.30
CA GLY A 151 4.14 0.56 -13.31
C GLY A 151 5.30 -0.12 -14.05
N GLY A 152 5.89 0.55 -15.05
CA GLY A 152 7.10 0.06 -15.73
C GLY A 152 8.36 0.01 -14.87
N LEU A 153 8.35 0.58 -13.64
CA LEU A 153 9.42 0.46 -12.65
C LEU A 153 9.23 -0.74 -11.72
N ILE A 154 8.08 -1.41 -11.78
CA ILE A 154 7.72 -2.54 -10.92
C ILE A 154 7.96 -3.82 -11.70
N ASN A 155 8.70 -4.76 -11.13
CA ASN A 155 9.08 -6.01 -11.81
C ASN A 155 7.85 -6.86 -12.19
N ASN A 156 6.91 -7.05 -11.25
CA ASN A 156 5.68 -7.79 -11.49
C ASN A 156 4.51 -7.07 -10.82
N LEU A 157 3.58 -6.55 -11.62
CA LEU A 157 2.39 -5.85 -11.16
C LEU A 157 1.14 -6.62 -11.61
N HIS A 158 0.29 -6.97 -10.65
CA HIS A 158 -0.93 -7.73 -10.89
C HIS A 158 -2.13 -7.09 -10.21
N THR A 159 -3.29 -7.14 -10.86
CA THR A 159 -4.57 -6.78 -10.23
C THR A 159 -5.24 -8.04 -9.70
N ILE A 160 -5.72 -7.97 -8.45
CA ILE A 160 -6.49 -9.04 -7.81
C ILE A 160 -7.82 -8.52 -7.30
N SER A 161 -8.84 -9.38 -7.31
CA SER A 161 -10.21 -9.01 -6.94
C SER A 161 -10.95 -10.18 -6.29
N GLY A 162 -12.18 -9.92 -5.82
CA GLY A 162 -13.01 -10.92 -5.17
C GLY A 162 -12.78 -11.00 -3.66
N ASP A 163 -13.26 -12.09 -3.05
CA ASP A 163 -13.05 -12.38 -1.63
C ASP A 163 -11.60 -12.81 -1.32
N THR A 164 -11.32 -12.98 -0.03
CA THR A 164 -9.96 -13.32 0.43
C THR A 164 -9.45 -14.63 -0.18
N ASP A 165 -10.28 -15.66 -0.29
CA ASP A 165 -9.88 -16.96 -0.83
C ASP A 165 -9.58 -16.89 -2.33
N ASN A 166 -10.38 -16.13 -3.08
CA ASN A 166 -10.12 -15.87 -4.50
C ASN A 166 -8.82 -15.12 -4.70
N ARG A 167 -8.55 -14.10 -3.89
CA ARG A 167 -7.29 -13.32 -3.94
C ARG A 167 -6.09 -14.19 -3.63
N ILE A 168 -6.17 -15.02 -2.60
CA ILE A 168 -5.09 -15.98 -2.26
C ILE A 168 -4.81 -16.90 -3.45
N ARG A 169 -5.84 -17.48 -4.08
CA ARG A 169 -5.66 -18.32 -5.27
C ARG A 169 -4.99 -17.58 -6.42
N GLN A 170 -5.39 -16.33 -6.70
CA GLN A 170 -4.76 -15.50 -7.73
C GLN A 170 -3.28 -15.24 -7.42
N ILE A 171 -2.94 -14.91 -6.16
CA ILE A 171 -1.57 -14.68 -5.71
C ILE A 171 -0.72 -15.95 -5.86
N MET A 172 -1.21 -17.09 -5.37
CA MET A 172 -0.50 -18.37 -5.44
C MET A 172 -0.20 -18.79 -6.89
N ASN A 173 -1.16 -18.55 -7.81
CA ASN A 173 -0.97 -18.81 -9.24
C ASN A 173 0.13 -17.91 -9.84
N VAL A 174 0.20 -16.63 -9.46
CA VAL A 174 1.23 -15.70 -9.94
C VAL A 174 2.61 -16.09 -9.40
N LEU A 175 2.68 -16.43 -8.11
CA LEU A 175 3.92 -16.80 -7.44
C LEU A 175 4.39 -18.22 -7.79
N LYS A 176 3.54 -19.01 -8.46
CA LYS A 176 3.83 -20.41 -8.87
C LYS A 176 4.12 -21.33 -7.69
N PHE A 177 3.34 -21.17 -6.61
CA PHE A 177 3.35 -22.07 -5.47
C PHE A 177 2.31 -23.19 -5.60
#